data_903a373309b55d3edc5f564bac06fd29
#
_entry.id   903a373309b55d3edc5f564bac06fd29
#
_cell.length_a   1.000
_cell.length_b   1.000
_cell.length_c   1.000
_cell.angle_alpha   90.00
_cell.angle_beta   90.00
_cell.angle_gamma   90.00
#
_symmetry.space_group_name_H-M   'P 1'
#
loop_
_entity.id
_entity.type
_entity.pdbx_description
1 polymer ?
#
loop_
_entity_poly.entity_id
_entity_poly.type
_entity_poly.pdbx_seq_one_letter_code
_entity_poly.pdbx_strand_id
1 'polypeptide(L)'
;MANTQKLISVLGDSISTFDGYTPPGGVYYGPSFGSITGVYTPEDTWWMQVIRALDGALLANNSWSGSTVSMVGSLPACSPSRIRKLAAEGMTPDHILILAGLNDVNMYAEPQAFGADYQRMLQRIREAYPQADVTCGTLTTGYLSNTPFTHQLGHVRDRLDPYNQAIRAAAAAAGYRLADIARLDRRYASMDGLHPNGEGMKQMARFWLETTEDL
;
A
#
# COMPACT_ATOMS: atom_id res chain seq x y z
N MET A 1 16.73 19.22 -22.20
CA MET A 1 16.69 18.96 -20.73
C MET A 1 16.29 17.50 -20.59
N ALA A 2 17.09 16.67 -19.95
CA ALA A 2 16.72 15.28 -19.72
C ALA A 2 15.48 15.28 -18.81
N ASN A 3 14.40 14.69 -19.29
CA ASN A 3 13.20 14.47 -18.48
C ASN A 3 13.56 13.36 -17.49
N THR A 4 14.00 13.74 -16.29
CA THR A 4 14.27 12.75 -15.24
C THR A 4 12.93 12.28 -14.70
N GLN A 5 12.61 11.00 -14.93
CA GLN A 5 11.42 10.38 -14.38
C GLN A 5 11.35 10.58 -12.86
N LYS A 6 10.15 10.80 -12.32
CA LYS A 6 9.94 10.86 -10.86
C LYS A 6 10.31 9.52 -10.21
N LEU A 7 11.13 9.59 -9.17
CA LEU A 7 11.50 8.42 -8.36
C LEU A 7 10.40 8.15 -7.33
N ILE A 8 9.74 7.01 -7.44
CA ILE A 8 8.58 6.68 -6.63
C ILE A 8 8.90 5.49 -5.72
N SER A 9 8.62 5.64 -4.42
CA SER A 9 8.76 4.55 -3.45
C SER A 9 7.40 4.09 -2.92
N VAL A 10 7.34 2.83 -2.52
CA VAL A 10 6.11 2.18 -2.01
C VAL A 10 6.33 1.73 -0.57
N LEU A 11 5.35 2.03 0.29
CA LEU A 11 5.27 1.53 1.66
C LEU A 11 3.95 0.79 1.85
N GLY A 12 4.02 -0.51 2.14
CA GLY A 12 2.81 -1.32 2.20
C GLY A 12 2.97 -2.61 3.00
N ASP A 13 1.97 -3.44 2.87
CA ASP A 13 1.88 -4.79 3.44
C ASP A 13 1.97 -5.88 2.34
N SER A 14 1.39 -7.08 2.60
CA SER A 14 1.39 -8.20 1.66
C SER A 14 0.87 -7.86 0.27
N ILE A 15 -0.14 -6.99 0.17
CA ILE A 15 -0.78 -6.60 -1.09
C ILE A 15 0.18 -5.87 -2.04
N SER A 16 1.21 -5.25 -1.48
CA SER A 16 2.20 -4.46 -2.22
C SER A 16 3.54 -5.16 -2.41
N THR A 17 3.69 -6.42 -1.98
CA THR A 17 4.94 -7.17 -2.14
C THR A 17 5.09 -7.74 -3.55
N PHE A 18 6.34 -7.93 -3.98
CA PHE A 18 6.70 -8.75 -5.14
C PHE A 18 8.14 -9.22 -5.00
N ASP A 19 8.40 -10.49 -5.35
CA ASP A 19 9.72 -11.13 -5.26
C ASP A 19 10.78 -10.38 -6.09
N GLY A 20 11.95 -10.16 -5.49
CA GLY A 20 13.03 -9.37 -6.09
C GLY A 20 12.84 -7.84 -6.02
N TYR A 21 11.67 -7.34 -5.61
CA TYR A 21 11.36 -5.90 -5.51
C TYR A 21 11.06 -5.44 -4.08
N THR A 22 10.87 -6.37 -3.16
CA THR A 22 10.63 -6.11 -1.74
C THR A 22 11.63 -6.87 -0.89
N PRO A 23 11.82 -6.48 0.40
CA PRO A 23 12.77 -7.16 1.26
C PRO A 23 12.49 -8.68 1.34
N PRO A 24 13.52 -9.52 1.29
CA PRO A 24 13.35 -10.96 1.33
C PRO A 24 12.73 -11.43 2.66
N GLY A 25 11.95 -12.52 2.60
CA GLY A 25 11.28 -13.10 3.77
C GLY A 25 9.89 -12.54 4.09
N GLY A 26 9.50 -11.43 3.44
CA GLY A 26 8.17 -10.82 3.62
C GLY A 26 7.35 -10.76 2.33
N VAL A 27 7.59 -11.66 1.38
CA VAL A 27 7.00 -11.63 0.04
C VAL A 27 5.73 -12.48 -0.01
N TYR A 28 4.69 -11.97 -0.68
CA TYR A 28 3.45 -12.71 -0.96
C TYR A 28 3.29 -13.00 -2.45
N TYR A 29 3.68 -12.08 -3.34
CA TYR A 29 3.58 -12.22 -4.79
C TYR A 29 4.94 -12.47 -5.43
N GLY A 30 4.94 -13.21 -6.53
CA GLY A 30 6.14 -13.49 -7.31
C GLY A 30 5.87 -14.52 -8.41
N PRO A 31 6.81 -14.72 -9.33
CA PRO A 31 6.64 -15.62 -10.47
C PRO A 31 6.24 -17.04 -10.08
N SER A 32 6.78 -17.55 -8.97
CA SER A 32 6.49 -18.91 -8.46
C SER A 32 5.02 -19.11 -8.05
N PHE A 33 4.30 -18.04 -7.73
CA PHE A 33 2.89 -18.05 -7.34
C PHE A 33 1.97 -17.50 -8.42
N GLY A 34 2.51 -17.12 -9.58
CA GLY A 34 1.75 -16.50 -10.66
C GLY A 34 0.58 -17.35 -11.17
N SER A 35 0.73 -18.66 -11.21
CA SER A 35 -0.35 -19.58 -11.61
C SER A 35 -1.58 -19.54 -10.68
N ILE A 36 -1.39 -19.14 -9.43
CA ILE A 36 -2.45 -19.03 -8.43
C ILE A 36 -2.98 -17.59 -8.37
N THR A 37 -2.07 -16.63 -8.36
CA THR A 37 -2.40 -15.21 -8.12
C THR A 37 -2.79 -14.48 -9.41
N GLY A 38 -2.33 -14.93 -10.57
CA GLY A 38 -2.41 -14.19 -11.83
C GLY A 38 -1.46 -12.98 -11.89
N VAL A 39 -0.46 -12.92 -10.97
CA VAL A 39 0.55 -11.86 -10.87
C VAL A 39 1.91 -12.49 -11.13
N TYR A 40 2.43 -12.33 -12.33
CA TYR A 40 3.65 -12.99 -12.81
C TYR A 40 4.86 -12.08 -12.82
N THR A 41 4.64 -10.79 -13.02
CA THR A 41 5.67 -9.77 -13.15
C THR A 41 5.34 -8.57 -12.26
N PRO A 42 6.31 -7.71 -11.92
CA PRO A 42 6.03 -6.50 -11.15
C PRO A 42 5.05 -5.57 -11.86
N GLU A 43 4.99 -5.61 -13.20
CA GLU A 43 4.04 -4.87 -14.03
C GLU A 43 2.58 -5.24 -13.76
N ASP A 44 2.32 -6.44 -13.27
CA ASP A 44 0.98 -6.87 -12.91
C ASP A 44 0.51 -6.30 -11.58
N THR A 45 1.42 -5.74 -10.76
CA THR A 45 1.08 -5.19 -9.44
C THR A 45 0.36 -3.85 -9.55
N TRP A 46 -0.49 -3.53 -8.57
CA TRP A 46 -1.21 -2.25 -8.54
C TRP A 46 -0.26 -1.04 -8.52
N TRP A 47 0.82 -1.12 -7.74
CA TRP A 47 1.75 0.00 -7.56
C TRP A 47 2.59 0.26 -8.82
N MET A 48 3.03 -0.77 -9.55
CA MET A 48 3.78 -0.54 -10.79
C MET A 48 2.88 0.05 -11.88
N GLN A 49 1.60 -0.35 -11.93
CA GLN A 49 0.64 0.25 -12.86
C GLN A 49 0.41 1.73 -12.52
N VAL A 50 0.30 2.09 -11.23
CA VAL A 50 0.20 3.50 -10.79
C VAL A 50 1.48 4.27 -11.11
N ILE A 51 2.66 3.72 -10.80
CA ILE A 51 3.96 4.35 -11.10
C ILE A 51 4.08 4.68 -12.58
N ARG A 52 3.71 3.74 -13.46
CA ARG A 52 3.73 3.97 -14.92
C ARG A 52 2.73 5.03 -15.37
N ALA A 53 1.55 5.04 -14.80
CA ALA A 53 0.55 6.07 -15.11
C ALA A 53 1.00 7.48 -14.69
N LEU A 54 1.87 7.58 -13.68
CA LEU A 54 2.49 8.82 -13.23
C LEU A 54 3.79 9.18 -13.99
N ASP A 55 4.14 8.44 -15.05
CA ASP A 55 5.42 8.56 -15.78
C ASP A 55 6.65 8.49 -14.86
N GLY A 56 6.54 7.67 -13.79
CA GLY A 56 7.57 7.50 -12.78
C GLY A 56 8.41 6.24 -12.95
N ALA A 57 9.45 6.15 -12.13
CA ALA A 57 10.28 4.96 -11.96
C ALA A 57 10.27 4.51 -10.50
N LEU A 58 10.25 3.20 -10.26
CA LEU A 58 10.34 2.67 -8.91
C LEU A 58 11.75 2.92 -8.35
N LEU A 59 11.82 3.59 -7.20
CA LEU A 59 13.07 3.73 -6.43
C LEU A 59 13.22 2.59 -5.42
N ALA A 60 12.22 2.40 -4.58
CA ALA A 60 12.23 1.35 -3.56
C ALA A 60 10.81 0.88 -3.24
N ASN A 61 10.65 -0.41 -2.99
CA ASN A 61 9.42 -0.95 -2.42
C ASN A 61 9.73 -1.58 -1.06
N ASN A 62 9.37 -0.89 0.02
CA ASN A 62 9.51 -1.40 1.37
C ASN A 62 8.17 -1.92 1.93
N SER A 63 7.54 -2.82 1.18
CA SER A 63 6.36 -3.56 1.63
C SER A 63 6.76 -4.89 2.28
N TRP A 64 5.96 -5.36 3.25
CA TRP A 64 6.23 -6.59 3.99
C TRP A 64 4.92 -7.30 4.36
N SER A 65 4.83 -8.58 4.01
CA SER A 65 3.66 -9.40 4.31
C SER A 65 3.40 -9.47 5.82
N GLY A 66 2.15 -9.25 6.23
CA GLY A 66 1.77 -9.20 7.66
C GLY A 66 2.15 -7.92 8.40
N SER A 67 2.80 -6.97 7.74
CA SER A 67 3.18 -5.68 8.37
C SER A 67 1.93 -4.88 8.75
N THR A 68 1.94 -4.36 9.98
CA THR A 68 0.98 -3.36 10.46
C THR A 68 1.54 -1.95 10.27
N VAL A 69 0.70 -0.94 10.38
CA VAL A 69 1.15 0.45 10.55
C VAL A 69 1.56 0.68 12.00
N SER A 70 0.72 0.23 12.92
CA SER A 70 0.90 0.40 14.36
C SER A 70 1.89 -0.62 14.95
N MET A 71 2.28 -0.38 16.19
CA MET A 71 3.23 -1.20 16.93
C MET A 71 2.65 -2.54 17.44
N VAL A 72 1.39 -2.87 17.10
CA VAL A 72 0.75 -4.12 17.55
C VAL A 72 1.31 -5.36 16.87
N GLY A 73 1.84 -5.22 15.67
CA GLY A 73 2.40 -6.31 14.86
C GLY A 73 3.91 -6.25 14.73
N SER A 74 4.45 -7.14 13.91
CA SER A 74 5.86 -7.17 13.55
C SER A 74 6.16 -6.23 12.39
N LEU A 75 7.38 -5.67 12.37
CA LEU A 75 7.87 -4.79 11.30
C LEU A 75 6.92 -3.61 10.97
N PRO A 76 6.49 -2.84 11.97
CA PRO A 76 5.48 -1.80 11.77
C PRO A 76 5.96 -0.74 10.78
N ALA A 77 5.07 -0.34 9.86
CA ALA A 77 5.36 0.64 8.82
C ALA A 77 5.76 2.00 9.41
N CYS A 78 5.26 2.34 10.60
CA CYS A 78 5.65 3.56 11.31
C CYS A 78 7.08 3.53 11.86
N SER A 79 7.81 2.39 11.83
CA SER A 79 9.15 2.30 12.42
C SER A 79 10.20 3.10 11.63
N PRO A 80 11.21 3.71 12.30
CA PRO A 80 12.27 4.44 11.61
C PRO A 80 13.05 3.59 10.61
N SER A 81 13.20 2.30 10.85
CA SER A 81 13.91 1.39 9.95
C SER A 81 13.16 1.18 8.62
N ARG A 82 11.81 1.12 8.67
CA ARG A 82 10.98 1.02 7.47
C ARG A 82 11.02 2.31 6.64
N ILE A 83 10.93 3.45 7.31
CA ILE A 83 10.98 4.76 6.66
C ILE A 83 12.32 4.96 5.94
N ARG A 84 13.46 4.70 6.60
CA ARG A 84 14.79 4.86 5.96
C ARG A 84 14.98 4.03 4.68
N LYS A 85 14.28 2.90 4.56
CA LYS A 85 14.36 2.01 3.39
C LYS A 85 13.47 2.43 2.22
N LEU A 86 12.88 3.62 2.27
CA LEU A 86 12.23 4.24 1.12
C LEU A 86 13.22 4.98 0.21
N ALA A 87 14.46 5.18 0.67
CA ALA A 87 15.59 5.61 -0.15
C ALA A 87 16.38 4.38 -0.63
N ALA A 88 17.01 4.47 -1.78
CA ALA A 88 17.88 3.45 -2.34
C ALA A 88 19.02 4.07 -3.15
N GLU A 89 20.18 3.41 -3.17
CA GLU A 89 21.33 3.80 -4.00
C GLU A 89 21.80 5.27 -3.81
N GLY A 90 21.61 5.81 -2.60
CA GLY A 90 21.94 7.20 -2.30
C GLY A 90 20.93 8.23 -2.81
N MET A 91 19.83 7.78 -3.44
CA MET A 91 18.74 8.62 -3.92
C MET A 91 17.55 8.62 -2.93
N THR A 92 16.82 9.73 -2.92
CA THR A 92 15.58 9.88 -2.15
C THR A 92 14.37 9.87 -3.07
N PRO A 93 13.18 9.43 -2.59
CA PRO A 93 11.98 9.45 -3.41
C PRO A 93 11.50 10.89 -3.68
N ASP A 94 10.99 11.12 -4.89
CA ASP A 94 10.20 12.30 -5.24
C ASP A 94 8.73 12.11 -4.81
N HIS A 95 8.27 10.85 -4.77
CA HIS A 95 6.89 10.52 -4.38
C HIS A 95 6.86 9.19 -3.60
N ILE A 96 6.00 9.12 -2.59
CA ILE A 96 5.81 7.91 -1.78
C ILE A 96 4.33 7.51 -1.84
N LEU A 97 4.06 6.28 -2.27
CA LEU A 97 2.73 5.66 -2.25
C LEU A 97 2.60 4.79 -0.99
N ILE A 98 1.55 5.03 -0.20
CA ILE A 98 1.30 4.30 1.05
C ILE A 98 -0.01 3.54 0.96
N LEU A 99 0.04 2.21 1.05
CA LEU A 99 -1.14 1.36 1.20
C LEU A 99 -0.86 0.32 2.29
N ALA A 100 -1.28 0.60 3.52
CA ALA A 100 -1.04 -0.22 4.69
C ALA A 100 -2.12 0.03 5.75
N GLY A 101 -2.45 -1.02 6.53
CA GLY A 101 -3.40 -0.93 7.64
C GLY A 101 -4.39 -2.09 7.71
N LEU A 102 -4.53 -2.92 6.67
CA LEU A 102 -5.44 -4.07 6.70
C LEU A 102 -5.05 -5.09 7.77
N ASN A 103 -3.76 -5.24 8.05
CA ASN A 103 -3.29 -6.11 9.13
C ASN A 103 -3.64 -5.53 10.50
N ASP A 104 -3.62 -4.22 10.67
CA ASP A 104 -4.08 -3.56 11.91
C ASP A 104 -5.56 -3.87 12.18
N VAL A 105 -6.40 -3.76 11.14
CA VAL A 105 -7.82 -4.12 11.23
C VAL A 105 -8.00 -5.61 11.57
N ASN A 106 -7.25 -6.48 10.91
CA ASN A 106 -7.31 -7.93 11.14
C ASN A 106 -6.84 -8.32 12.54
N MET A 107 -5.84 -7.63 13.07
CA MET A 107 -5.28 -7.84 14.42
C MET A 107 -6.01 -7.08 15.52
N TYR A 108 -7.14 -6.42 15.20
CA TYR A 108 -7.95 -5.65 16.15
C TYR A 108 -7.17 -4.53 16.87
N ALA A 109 -6.22 -3.88 16.16
CA ALA A 109 -5.59 -2.69 16.70
C ALA A 109 -6.64 -1.62 17.04
N GLU A 110 -6.50 -0.97 18.18
CA GLU A 110 -7.41 0.11 18.55
C GLU A 110 -7.33 1.24 17.52
N PRO A 111 -8.45 1.68 16.88
CA PRO A 111 -8.42 2.67 15.81
C PRO A 111 -7.74 3.99 16.19
N GLN A 112 -7.86 4.41 17.45
CA GLN A 112 -7.19 5.61 17.96
C GLN A 112 -5.67 5.43 18.02
N ALA A 113 -5.19 4.27 18.48
CA ALA A 113 -3.76 3.94 18.52
C ALA A 113 -3.19 3.81 17.08
N PHE A 114 -3.95 3.16 16.18
CA PHE A 114 -3.62 3.11 14.75
C PHE A 114 -3.46 4.51 14.16
N GLY A 115 -4.42 5.41 14.41
CA GLY A 115 -4.37 6.79 13.92
C GLY A 115 -3.15 7.56 14.41
N ALA A 116 -2.80 7.40 15.70
CA ALA A 116 -1.60 8.03 16.28
C ALA A 116 -0.31 7.51 15.62
N ASP A 117 -0.22 6.20 15.38
CA ASP A 117 0.93 5.59 14.71
C ASP A 117 0.99 5.94 13.23
N TYR A 118 -0.16 6.08 12.54
CA TYR A 118 -0.22 6.56 11.16
C TYR A 118 0.29 8.00 11.07
N GLN A 119 -0.14 8.90 11.94
CA GLN A 119 0.38 10.27 12.03
C GLN A 119 1.89 10.29 12.29
N ARG A 120 2.38 9.46 13.22
CA ARG A 120 3.81 9.32 13.50
C ARG A 120 4.60 8.82 12.28
N MET A 121 4.03 7.90 11.50
CA MET A 121 4.61 7.44 10.24
C MET A 121 4.77 8.59 9.26
N LEU A 122 3.71 9.38 9.04
CA LEU A 122 3.75 10.54 8.14
C LEU A 122 4.73 11.62 8.60
N GLN A 123 4.80 11.88 9.90
CA GLN A 123 5.79 12.80 10.47
C GLN A 123 7.23 12.33 10.17
N ARG A 124 7.53 11.06 10.40
CA ARG A 124 8.86 10.50 10.12
C ARG A 124 9.21 10.53 8.62
N ILE A 125 8.24 10.32 7.75
CA ILE A 125 8.42 10.47 6.30
C ILE A 125 8.79 11.92 5.97
N ARG A 126 8.07 12.89 6.53
CA ARG A 126 8.37 14.32 6.32
C ARG A 126 9.77 14.70 6.80
N GLU A 127 10.19 14.20 7.97
CA GLU A 127 11.52 14.45 8.51
C GLU A 127 12.63 13.84 7.64
N ALA A 128 12.40 12.63 7.12
CA ALA A 128 13.38 11.92 6.30
C ALA A 128 13.42 12.42 4.85
N TYR A 129 12.27 12.81 4.30
CA TYR A 129 12.08 13.15 2.87
C TYR A 129 11.22 14.42 2.73
N PRO A 130 11.73 15.60 3.14
CA PRO A 130 10.94 16.83 3.22
C PRO A 130 10.47 17.36 1.86
N GLN A 131 11.06 16.88 0.76
CA GLN A 131 10.69 17.27 -0.60
C GLN A 131 9.78 16.26 -1.30
N ALA A 132 9.55 15.08 -0.69
CA ALA A 132 8.74 14.05 -1.31
C ALA A 132 7.25 14.38 -1.23
N ASP A 133 6.56 14.23 -2.36
CA ASP A 133 5.10 14.08 -2.36
C ASP A 133 4.72 12.78 -1.65
N VAL A 134 3.56 12.75 -0.99
CA VAL A 134 3.04 11.54 -0.36
C VAL A 134 1.57 11.37 -0.72
N THR A 135 1.20 10.17 -1.14
CA THR A 135 -0.20 9.78 -1.33
C THR A 135 -0.55 8.62 -0.41
N CYS A 136 -1.54 8.85 0.46
CA CYS A 136 -2.08 7.86 1.39
C CYS A 136 -3.30 7.18 0.78
N GLY A 137 -3.31 5.85 0.66
CA GLY A 137 -4.47 5.08 0.23
C GLY A 137 -5.37 4.71 1.40
N THR A 138 -6.69 4.94 1.28
CA THR A 138 -7.67 4.33 2.19
C THR A 138 -7.86 2.85 1.88
N LEU A 139 -8.34 2.09 2.86
CA LEU A 139 -8.45 0.64 2.82
C LEU A 139 -9.77 0.19 2.20
N THR A 140 -9.73 -0.83 1.37
CA THR A 140 -10.88 -1.59 0.89
C THR A 140 -10.55 -3.08 0.86
N THR A 141 -11.56 -3.94 0.62
CA THR A 141 -11.41 -5.40 0.58
C THR A 141 -11.81 -5.94 -0.78
N GLY A 142 -11.39 -7.17 -1.05
CA GLY A 142 -11.77 -7.90 -2.25
C GLY A 142 -13.06 -8.71 -2.11
N TYR A 143 -13.59 -9.19 -3.23
CA TYR A 143 -14.55 -10.29 -3.32
C TYR A 143 -13.83 -11.54 -3.83
N LEU A 144 -14.30 -12.73 -3.46
CA LEU A 144 -13.72 -13.98 -3.95
C LEU A 144 -13.94 -14.14 -5.45
N SER A 145 -12.91 -14.41 -6.20
CA SER A 145 -12.95 -14.60 -7.65
C SER A 145 -12.00 -15.71 -8.08
N ASN A 146 -12.57 -16.80 -8.60
CA ASN A 146 -11.85 -17.96 -9.20
C ASN A 146 -10.67 -18.48 -8.34
N THR A 147 -10.91 -18.62 -7.04
CA THR A 147 -9.85 -18.98 -6.09
C THR A 147 -10.02 -20.41 -5.57
N PRO A 148 -8.93 -21.17 -5.41
CA PRO A 148 -8.95 -22.43 -4.68
C PRO A 148 -9.03 -22.24 -3.15
N PHE A 149 -8.88 -21.01 -2.66
CA PHE A 149 -8.88 -20.73 -1.22
C PHE A 149 -10.32 -20.65 -0.70
N THR A 150 -10.61 -21.41 0.35
CA THR A 150 -11.89 -21.39 1.06
C THR A 150 -11.90 -20.43 2.25
N HIS A 151 -10.74 -19.93 2.65
CA HIS A 151 -10.59 -19.02 3.79
C HIS A 151 -11.04 -17.60 3.37
N GLN A 152 -12.02 -17.07 4.10
CA GLN A 152 -12.58 -15.75 3.83
C GLN A 152 -12.08 -14.76 4.90
N LEU A 153 -11.26 -13.81 4.49
CA LEU A 153 -10.86 -12.67 5.33
C LEU A 153 -11.80 -11.46 5.17
N GLY A 154 -12.96 -11.66 4.52
CA GLY A 154 -13.92 -10.61 4.24
C GLY A 154 -14.58 -9.95 5.47
N HIS A 155 -14.48 -10.57 6.64
CA HIS A 155 -14.95 -10.00 7.92
C HIS A 155 -14.22 -8.70 8.30
N VAL A 156 -13.06 -8.44 7.72
CA VAL A 156 -12.28 -7.19 7.90
C VAL A 156 -13.07 -5.99 7.40
N ARG A 157 -13.90 -6.15 6.36
CA ARG A 157 -14.65 -5.07 5.71
C ARG A 157 -15.51 -4.26 6.68
N ASP A 158 -16.23 -4.91 7.56
CA ASP A 158 -17.20 -4.25 8.45
C ASP A 158 -16.53 -3.37 9.52
N ARG A 159 -15.22 -3.40 9.59
CA ARG A 159 -14.41 -2.67 10.57
C ARG A 159 -13.49 -1.62 9.97
N LEU A 160 -13.54 -1.40 8.65
CA LEU A 160 -12.61 -0.48 7.95
C LEU A 160 -12.85 0.99 8.27
N ASP A 161 -14.11 1.39 8.53
CA ASP A 161 -14.51 2.79 8.62
C ASP A 161 -13.68 3.61 9.63
N PRO A 162 -13.48 3.20 10.89
CA PRO A 162 -12.71 4.00 11.83
C PRO A 162 -11.23 4.14 11.43
N TYR A 163 -10.67 3.12 10.77
CA TYR A 163 -9.29 3.18 10.27
C TYR A 163 -9.18 4.11 9.05
N ASN A 164 -10.14 4.04 8.13
CA ASN A 164 -10.21 4.95 6.98
C ASN A 164 -10.41 6.40 7.40
N GLN A 165 -11.21 6.66 8.45
CA GLN A 165 -11.32 8.00 9.03
C GLN A 165 -9.99 8.48 9.61
N ALA A 166 -9.24 7.59 10.30
CA ALA A 166 -7.92 7.93 10.83
C ALA A 166 -6.91 8.23 9.71
N ILE A 167 -6.92 7.47 8.61
CA ILE A 167 -6.07 7.73 7.43
C ILE A 167 -6.40 9.09 6.81
N ARG A 168 -7.69 9.40 6.58
CA ARG A 168 -8.15 10.69 6.05
C ARG A 168 -7.69 11.86 6.93
N ALA A 169 -7.92 11.73 8.24
CA ALA A 169 -7.52 12.76 9.21
C ALA A 169 -6.00 12.97 9.25
N ALA A 170 -5.22 11.89 9.23
CA ALA A 170 -3.76 11.96 9.24
C ALA A 170 -3.20 12.58 7.96
N ALA A 171 -3.71 12.18 6.78
CA ALA A 171 -3.30 12.75 5.50
C ALA A 171 -3.61 14.25 5.42
N ALA A 172 -4.84 14.65 5.81
CA ALA A 172 -5.25 16.04 5.84
C ALA A 172 -4.39 16.89 6.81
N ALA A 173 -4.15 16.41 8.03
CA ALA A 173 -3.31 17.09 9.01
C ALA A 173 -1.85 17.22 8.55
N ALA A 174 -1.38 16.27 7.77
CA ALA A 174 -0.06 16.30 7.17
C ALA A 174 0.01 17.13 5.88
N GLY A 175 -1.10 17.56 5.28
CA GLY A 175 -1.14 18.22 3.99
C GLY A 175 -0.69 17.30 2.84
N TYR A 176 -0.86 15.99 3.00
CA TYR A 176 -0.54 14.98 1.99
C TYR A 176 -1.76 14.60 1.16
N ARG A 177 -1.52 14.04 -0.01
CA ARG A 177 -2.58 13.60 -0.92
C ARG A 177 -3.26 12.33 -0.40
N LEU A 178 -4.52 12.16 -0.79
CA LEU A 178 -5.33 11.01 -0.42
C LEU A 178 -5.85 10.31 -1.68
N ALA A 179 -5.52 9.04 -1.85
CA ALA A 179 -6.24 8.12 -2.71
C ALA A 179 -7.41 7.54 -1.90
N ASP A 180 -8.55 8.22 -1.90
CA ASP A 180 -9.71 7.80 -1.10
C ASP A 180 -10.49 6.67 -1.78
N ILE A 181 -9.85 5.52 -1.89
CA ILE A 181 -10.40 4.32 -2.53
C ILE A 181 -11.70 3.88 -1.85
N ALA A 182 -11.77 4.00 -0.53
CA ALA A 182 -12.95 3.60 0.25
C ALA A 182 -14.22 4.37 -0.15
N ARG A 183 -14.10 5.64 -0.62
CA ARG A 183 -15.25 6.44 -1.07
C ARG A 183 -15.97 5.86 -2.28
N LEU A 184 -15.27 5.04 -3.07
CA LEU A 184 -15.87 4.41 -4.25
C LEU A 184 -16.87 3.32 -3.89
N ASP A 185 -16.85 2.81 -2.66
CA ASP A 185 -17.61 1.64 -2.20
C ASP A 185 -17.50 0.43 -3.17
N ARG A 186 -16.33 0.27 -3.76
CA ARG A 186 -16.01 -0.81 -4.71
C ARG A 186 -15.07 -1.81 -4.08
N ARG A 187 -15.17 -3.05 -4.56
CA ARG A 187 -14.31 -4.17 -4.18
C ARG A 187 -13.55 -4.65 -5.40
N TYR A 188 -12.39 -5.22 -5.17
CA TYR A 188 -11.55 -5.83 -6.21
C TYR A 188 -11.63 -7.35 -6.20
N ALA A 189 -11.28 -7.99 -7.30
CA ALA A 189 -11.19 -9.45 -7.39
C ALA A 189 -10.03 -9.96 -6.52
N SER A 190 -10.31 -10.90 -5.64
CA SER A 190 -9.35 -11.40 -4.65
C SER A 190 -9.34 -12.91 -4.55
N MET A 191 -8.28 -13.45 -3.98
CA MET A 191 -8.12 -14.88 -3.72
C MET A 191 -8.80 -15.30 -2.42
N ASP A 192 -8.83 -14.44 -1.40
CA ASP A 192 -9.27 -14.77 -0.04
C ASP A 192 -10.12 -13.68 0.63
N GLY A 193 -10.50 -12.65 -0.12
CA GLY A 193 -11.22 -11.49 0.39
C GLY A 193 -10.33 -10.29 0.72
N LEU A 194 -9.01 -10.46 0.79
CA LEU A 194 -8.03 -9.39 1.01
C LEU A 194 -6.99 -9.30 -0.11
N HIS A 195 -6.35 -10.41 -0.47
CA HIS A 195 -5.25 -10.42 -1.41
C HIS A 195 -5.77 -10.39 -2.86
N PRO A 196 -5.54 -9.32 -3.62
CA PRO A 196 -5.98 -9.20 -5.01
C PRO A 196 -5.33 -10.26 -5.89
N ASN A 197 -6.10 -10.83 -6.82
CA ASN A 197 -5.55 -11.56 -7.95
C ASN A 197 -5.14 -10.58 -9.06
N GLY A 198 -4.62 -11.09 -10.20
CA GLY A 198 -4.15 -10.23 -11.29
C GLY A 198 -5.20 -9.24 -11.81
N GLU A 199 -6.50 -9.61 -11.84
CA GLU A 199 -7.58 -8.66 -12.17
C GLU A 199 -7.79 -7.65 -11.03
N GLY A 200 -7.73 -8.11 -9.79
CA GLY A 200 -7.84 -7.24 -8.61
C GLY A 200 -6.72 -6.20 -8.53
N MET A 201 -5.50 -6.56 -8.93
CA MET A 201 -4.38 -5.61 -9.02
C MET A 201 -4.68 -4.47 -10.01
N LYS A 202 -5.24 -4.79 -11.18
CA LYS A 202 -5.66 -3.80 -12.18
C LYS A 202 -6.80 -2.90 -11.66
N GLN A 203 -7.76 -3.51 -10.94
CA GLN A 203 -8.86 -2.77 -10.33
C GLN A 203 -8.36 -1.82 -9.25
N MET A 204 -7.44 -2.25 -8.39
CA MET A 204 -6.82 -1.39 -7.37
C MET A 204 -6.07 -0.21 -7.98
N ALA A 205 -5.28 -0.45 -9.03
CA ALA A 205 -4.60 0.62 -9.75
C ALA A 205 -5.58 1.66 -10.31
N ARG A 206 -6.69 1.19 -10.94
CA ARG A 206 -7.76 2.09 -11.42
C ARG A 206 -8.41 2.88 -10.29
N PHE A 207 -8.76 2.23 -9.17
CA PHE A 207 -9.35 2.90 -8.02
C PHE A 207 -8.42 3.97 -7.45
N TRP A 208 -7.12 3.66 -7.36
CA TRP A 208 -6.10 4.62 -6.93
C TRP A 208 -6.06 5.84 -7.84
N LEU A 209 -5.94 5.64 -9.15
CA LEU A 209 -5.85 6.73 -10.13
C LEU A 209 -7.15 7.54 -10.18
N GLU A 210 -8.33 6.89 -10.17
CA GLU A 210 -9.64 7.56 -10.17
C GLU A 210 -9.83 8.47 -8.94
N THR A 211 -9.20 8.14 -7.82
CA THR A 211 -9.34 8.92 -6.57
C THR A 211 -8.23 9.94 -6.35
N THR A 212 -7.26 10.00 -7.27
CA THR A 212 -6.12 10.93 -7.25
C THR A 212 -5.99 11.73 -8.55
N GLU A 213 -7.09 11.99 -9.26
CA GLU A 213 -7.11 12.66 -10.58
C GLU A 213 -6.50 14.07 -10.63
N ASP A 214 -6.14 14.64 -9.48
CA ASP A 214 -5.41 15.92 -9.36
C ASP A 214 -3.88 15.74 -9.20
N LEU A 215 -3.31 14.60 -9.61
CA LEU A 215 -1.87 14.30 -9.54
C LEU A 215 -1.07 14.81 -10.73
#